data_4beea0177ac68edd8cebfab235fd24a8
#
_entry.id   4beea0177ac68edd8cebfab235fd24a8
#
_cell.length_a   1.000
_cell.length_b   1.000
_cell.length_c   1.000
_cell.angle_alpha   90.00
_cell.angle_beta   90.00
_cell.angle_gamma   90.00
#
_symmetry.space_group_name_H-M   'P 1'
#
loop_
_entity.id
_entity.type
_entity.pdbx_description
1 polymer ?
#
loop_
_entity_poly.entity_id
_entity_poly.type
_entity_poly.pdbx_seq_one_letter_code
_entity_poly.pdbx_strand_id
1 'polypeptide(L)'
;MSKKLFALLAGIFISIFMFAFISEAQTMKDEALNAKEQGIVTIAAFTASGDLQRLKTALSEGLDAGLTVNEIKEILVQMYAYAGFPRSLNAISAFMGVLEEREKKGIKDEVGKEASPLPAGKSSVELGTEIQTSLRGGVPVSGPVYTFAPAIDRFLKAHLFGDIFGRDVLSFKSREIATISALANMEGLNSQLQAHFDIGFNTGLTEAQMRSLISVLEKRVGKKEADNANEVLGKALSARQAEPAPGPVRHEKTTSVGATDDSHGIIITRSGSQPSTKGPADYFTGSVRVDPLFKAQAPSRTSGANVTFEPGARTAWHQHPFGQILVVTAGSGRIQQWGGPIEEIGQGDVVWIPPGVKHWHGAAATTGMTHIAIQEQIEGKAVDWMEKVSDEQYEAGKGRRQ
;
A
#
# COMPACT_ATOMS: atom_id res chain seq x y z
N MET A 1 0.86 29.84 -60.04
CA MET A 1 -0.05 29.08 -59.14
C MET A 1 -1.40 29.79 -59.11
N SER A 2 -2.46 29.05 -59.49
CA SER A 2 -3.80 29.64 -59.62
C SER A 2 -4.39 29.94 -58.26
N LYS A 3 -5.15 31.06 -58.12
CA LYS A 3 -5.86 31.49 -56.88
C LYS A 3 -6.74 30.37 -56.32
N LYS A 4 -7.20 29.45 -57.14
CA LYS A 4 -7.98 28.27 -56.72
C LYS A 4 -7.15 27.22 -55.96
N LEU A 5 -5.85 27.07 -56.29
CA LEU A 5 -4.94 26.10 -55.61
C LEU A 5 -4.55 26.66 -54.23
N PHE A 6 -4.40 27.96 -54.08
CA PHE A 6 -4.11 28.61 -52.80
C PHE A 6 -5.29 28.53 -51.83
N ALA A 7 -6.52 28.70 -52.32
CA ALA A 7 -7.73 28.53 -51.50
C ALA A 7 -7.97 27.10 -51.04
N LEU A 8 -7.63 26.10 -51.89
CA LEU A 8 -7.74 24.68 -51.53
C LEU A 8 -6.72 24.26 -50.45
N LEU A 9 -5.46 24.72 -50.59
CA LEU A 9 -4.40 24.48 -49.61
C LEU A 9 -4.68 25.18 -48.27
N ALA A 10 -5.21 26.39 -48.26
CA ALA A 10 -5.60 27.13 -47.06
C ALA A 10 -6.78 26.40 -46.33
N GLY A 11 -7.76 25.91 -47.09
CA GLY A 11 -8.87 25.13 -46.52
C GLY A 11 -8.43 23.81 -45.90
N ILE A 12 -7.47 23.09 -46.49
CA ILE A 12 -6.90 21.86 -45.95
C ILE A 12 -6.10 22.14 -44.67
N PHE A 13 -5.30 23.21 -44.63
CA PHE A 13 -4.54 23.61 -43.45
C PHE A 13 -5.45 24.03 -42.28
N ILE A 14 -6.53 24.74 -42.51
CA ILE A 14 -7.51 25.12 -41.50
C ILE A 14 -8.25 23.88 -40.98
N SER A 15 -8.61 22.93 -41.84
CA SER A 15 -9.25 21.70 -41.44
C SER A 15 -8.33 20.81 -40.60
N ILE A 16 -7.05 20.66 -40.94
CA ILE A 16 -6.06 19.87 -40.19
C ILE A 16 -5.81 20.54 -38.81
N PHE A 17 -5.70 21.84 -38.74
CA PHE A 17 -5.53 22.57 -37.48
C PHE A 17 -6.76 22.45 -36.58
N MET A 18 -7.97 22.54 -37.16
CA MET A 18 -9.22 22.37 -36.42
C MET A 18 -9.41 20.94 -35.93
N PHE A 19 -9.01 19.91 -36.71
CA PHE A 19 -9.03 18.51 -36.29
C PHE A 19 -8.00 18.22 -35.18
N ALA A 20 -6.81 18.83 -35.24
CA ALA A 20 -5.80 18.70 -34.18
C ALA A 20 -6.28 19.35 -32.86
N PHE A 21 -6.88 20.54 -32.91
CA PHE A 21 -7.45 21.20 -31.74
C PHE A 21 -8.64 20.45 -31.15
N ILE A 22 -9.49 19.85 -31.99
CA ILE A 22 -10.62 19.02 -31.54
C ILE A 22 -10.10 17.74 -30.89
N SER A 23 -9.08 17.09 -31.47
CA SER A 23 -8.46 15.89 -30.91
C SER A 23 -7.78 16.18 -29.58
N GLU A 24 -7.05 17.28 -29.45
CA GLU A 24 -6.38 17.67 -28.20
C GLU A 24 -7.39 18.07 -27.12
N ALA A 25 -8.43 18.81 -27.46
CA ALA A 25 -9.52 19.16 -26.55
C ALA A 25 -10.33 17.93 -26.10
N GLN A 26 -10.51 16.94 -26.97
CA GLN A 26 -11.17 15.68 -26.64
C GLN A 26 -10.29 14.83 -25.71
N THR A 27 -8.98 14.73 -25.99
CA THR A 27 -8.02 14.02 -25.14
C THR A 27 -7.94 14.66 -23.75
N MET A 28 -7.89 15.98 -23.67
CA MET A 28 -7.91 16.69 -22.37
C MET A 28 -9.24 16.53 -21.61
N LYS A 29 -10.35 16.32 -22.31
CA LYS A 29 -11.66 16.10 -21.69
C LYS A 29 -11.80 14.68 -21.15
N ASP A 30 -11.17 13.71 -21.79
CA ASP A 30 -11.11 12.32 -21.35
C ASP A 30 -10.10 12.12 -20.20
N GLU A 31 -9.18 13.05 -19.98
CA GLU A 31 -8.21 13.05 -18.88
C GLU A 31 -8.70 13.74 -17.61
N ALA A 32 -9.76 14.55 -17.66
CA ALA A 32 -10.32 15.26 -16.50
C ALA A 32 -11.29 14.37 -15.72
N LEU A 33 -11.58 14.76 -14.46
CA LEU A 33 -12.66 14.12 -13.70
C LEU A 33 -14.02 14.32 -14.38
N ASN A 34 -14.79 13.25 -14.53
CA ASN A 34 -16.15 13.34 -15.02
C ASN A 34 -17.11 13.95 -13.97
N ALA A 35 -18.38 14.22 -14.34
CA ALA A 35 -19.33 14.89 -13.49
C ALA A 35 -19.60 14.14 -12.16
N LYS A 36 -19.68 12.80 -12.19
CA LYS A 36 -19.83 11.96 -10.97
C LYS A 36 -18.62 12.10 -10.05
N GLU A 37 -17.41 12.01 -10.61
CA GLU A 37 -16.15 12.15 -9.86
C GLU A 37 -16.01 13.54 -9.24
N GLN A 38 -16.43 14.60 -9.93
CA GLN A 38 -16.49 15.98 -9.38
C GLN A 38 -17.51 16.09 -8.23
N GLY A 39 -18.64 15.38 -8.31
CA GLY A 39 -19.61 15.27 -7.21
C GLY A 39 -18.98 14.61 -5.97
N ILE A 40 -18.17 13.57 -6.13
CA ILE A 40 -17.45 12.93 -5.02
C ILE A 40 -16.54 13.96 -4.32
N VAL A 41 -15.80 14.79 -5.08
CA VAL A 41 -14.91 15.82 -4.54
C VAL A 41 -15.65 16.76 -3.58
N THR A 42 -16.77 17.34 -4.04
CA THR A 42 -17.50 18.33 -3.25
C THR A 42 -18.22 17.73 -2.05
N ILE A 43 -18.82 16.54 -2.20
CA ILE A 43 -19.48 15.82 -1.10
C ILE A 43 -18.46 15.49 -0.01
N ALA A 44 -17.32 14.92 -0.35
CA ALA A 44 -16.29 14.55 0.63
C ALA A 44 -15.68 15.77 1.31
N ALA A 45 -15.34 16.82 0.56
CA ALA A 45 -14.77 18.06 1.09
C ALA A 45 -15.72 18.74 2.09
N PHE A 46 -17.01 18.91 1.76
CA PHE A 46 -17.97 19.55 2.67
C PHE A 46 -18.35 18.67 3.85
N THR A 47 -18.34 17.35 3.69
CA THR A 47 -18.49 16.44 4.83
C THR A 47 -17.33 16.62 5.79
N ALA A 48 -16.10 16.67 5.28
CA ALA A 48 -14.88 16.79 6.08
C ALA A 48 -14.76 18.14 6.79
N SER A 49 -15.21 19.25 6.18
CA SER A 49 -15.27 20.55 6.86
C SER A 49 -16.45 20.70 7.81
N GLY A 50 -17.52 19.91 7.63
CA GLY A 50 -18.76 20.05 8.37
C GLY A 50 -19.66 21.18 7.84
N ASP A 51 -19.43 21.66 6.62
CA ASP A 51 -20.27 22.67 5.98
C ASP A 51 -21.56 22.06 5.42
N LEU A 52 -22.52 21.88 6.31
CA LEU A 52 -23.80 21.24 5.97
C LEU A 52 -24.64 22.00 4.93
N GLN A 53 -24.47 23.33 4.85
CA GLN A 53 -25.23 24.13 3.88
C GLN A 53 -24.75 23.84 2.45
N ARG A 54 -23.44 23.95 2.20
CA ARG A 54 -22.87 23.62 0.89
C ARG A 54 -22.96 22.12 0.59
N LEU A 55 -22.88 21.26 1.62
CA LEU A 55 -23.05 19.82 1.46
C LEU A 55 -24.40 19.45 0.88
N LYS A 56 -25.52 20.04 1.34
CA LYS A 56 -26.87 19.75 0.79
C LYS A 56 -26.95 20.04 -0.70
N THR A 57 -26.36 21.13 -1.15
CA THR A 57 -26.27 21.47 -2.57
C THR A 57 -25.43 20.43 -3.32
N ALA A 58 -24.25 20.09 -2.80
CA ALA A 58 -23.36 19.10 -3.42
C ALA A 58 -24.00 17.71 -3.51
N LEU A 59 -24.78 17.30 -2.51
CA LEU A 59 -25.51 16.03 -2.50
C LEU A 59 -26.56 15.97 -3.62
N SER A 60 -27.36 17.05 -3.79
CA SER A 60 -28.34 17.14 -4.88
C SER A 60 -27.66 17.14 -6.25
N GLU A 61 -26.61 17.94 -6.42
CA GLU A 61 -25.84 18.00 -7.67
C GLU A 61 -25.15 16.66 -7.98
N GLY A 62 -24.67 15.94 -6.96
CA GLY A 62 -24.08 14.61 -7.11
C GLY A 62 -25.08 13.58 -7.64
N LEU A 63 -26.30 13.59 -7.13
CA LEU A 63 -27.43 12.77 -7.66
C LEU A 63 -27.73 13.15 -9.11
N ASP A 64 -27.82 14.44 -9.42
CA ASP A 64 -28.08 14.94 -10.77
C ASP A 64 -26.94 14.58 -11.75
N ALA A 65 -25.71 14.47 -11.25
CA ALA A 65 -24.54 14.00 -12.00
C ALA A 65 -24.49 12.47 -12.18
N GLY A 66 -25.47 11.73 -11.61
CA GLY A 66 -25.61 10.29 -11.74
C GLY A 66 -24.91 9.47 -10.64
N LEU A 67 -24.54 10.09 -9.51
CA LEU A 67 -24.23 9.30 -8.31
C LEU A 67 -25.51 8.63 -7.80
N THR A 68 -25.40 7.36 -7.44
CA THR A 68 -26.53 6.65 -6.82
C THR A 68 -26.60 6.94 -5.32
N VAL A 69 -27.78 6.69 -4.73
CA VAL A 69 -27.98 6.84 -3.29
C VAL A 69 -26.95 6.03 -2.49
N ASN A 70 -26.68 4.79 -2.92
CA ASN A 70 -25.73 3.92 -2.22
C ASN A 70 -24.28 4.35 -2.40
N GLU A 71 -23.88 4.89 -3.57
CA GLU A 71 -22.54 5.48 -3.75
C GLU A 71 -22.33 6.68 -2.81
N ILE A 72 -23.33 7.56 -2.66
CA ILE A 72 -23.24 8.69 -1.73
C ILE A 72 -23.17 8.20 -0.28
N LYS A 73 -24.00 7.23 0.13
CA LYS A 73 -23.92 6.63 1.46
C LYS A 73 -22.50 6.09 1.74
N GLU A 74 -21.88 5.41 0.77
CA GLU A 74 -20.53 4.89 0.92
C GLU A 74 -19.48 6.00 1.11
N ILE A 75 -19.61 7.12 0.37
CA ILE A 75 -18.73 8.28 0.58
C ILE A 75 -18.90 8.80 2.02
N LEU A 76 -20.13 9.03 2.47
CA LEU A 76 -20.41 9.59 3.80
C LEU A 76 -19.97 8.64 4.92
N VAL A 77 -20.15 7.32 4.76
CA VAL A 77 -19.64 6.30 5.69
C VAL A 77 -18.12 6.31 5.71
N GLN A 78 -17.45 6.33 4.56
CA GLN A 78 -15.99 6.39 4.53
C GLN A 78 -15.43 7.62 5.26
N MET A 79 -16.11 8.76 5.18
CA MET A 79 -15.65 10.01 5.79
C MET A 79 -15.55 9.95 7.32
N TYR A 80 -16.26 9.03 8.01
CA TYR A 80 -16.10 8.96 9.45
C TYR A 80 -14.68 8.54 9.88
N ALA A 81 -14.01 7.72 9.08
CA ALA A 81 -12.65 7.27 9.36
C ALA A 81 -11.59 8.39 9.22
N TYR A 82 -11.91 9.46 8.49
CA TYR A 82 -11.01 10.60 8.27
C TYR A 82 -11.44 11.84 9.05
N ALA A 83 -12.74 12.13 9.09
CA ALA A 83 -13.29 13.34 9.68
C ALA A 83 -14.05 13.11 11.00
N GLY A 84 -14.17 11.86 11.45
CA GLY A 84 -14.84 11.45 12.68
C GLY A 84 -16.34 11.22 12.52
N PHE A 85 -16.90 10.41 13.44
CA PHE A 85 -18.33 10.07 13.45
C PHE A 85 -19.25 11.28 13.44
N PRO A 86 -19.00 12.37 14.22
CA PRO A 86 -19.97 13.48 14.25
C PRO A 86 -20.22 14.11 12.88
N ARG A 87 -19.18 14.34 12.08
CA ARG A 87 -19.29 14.94 10.75
C ARG A 87 -19.99 13.99 9.76
N SER A 88 -19.64 12.71 9.80
CA SER A 88 -20.29 11.69 8.96
C SER A 88 -21.78 11.54 9.30
N LEU A 89 -22.14 11.44 10.58
CA LEU A 89 -23.54 11.32 11.01
C LEU A 89 -24.39 12.55 10.64
N ASN A 90 -23.84 13.76 10.81
CA ASN A 90 -24.49 14.98 10.36
C ASN A 90 -24.69 15.03 8.85
N ALA A 91 -23.70 14.56 8.09
CA ALA A 91 -23.78 14.49 6.63
C ALA A 91 -24.82 13.46 6.16
N ILE A 92 -24.90 12.30 6.81
CA ILE A 92 -25.93 11.28 6.53
C ILE A 92 -27.32 11.85 6.83
N SER A 93 -27.50 12.55 7.95
CA SER A 93 -28.78 13.21 8.28
C SER A 93 -29.14 14.28 7.26
N ALA A 94 -28.18 15.08 6.79
CA ALA A 94 -28.39 16.05 5.73
C ALA A 94 -28.80 15.38 4.40
N PHE A 95 -28.19 14.23 4.08
CA PHE A 95 -28.53 13.47 2.88
C PHE A 95 -29.94 12.90 2.92
N MET A 96 -30.39 12.38 4.07
CA MET A 96 -31.78 11.95 4.25
C MET A 96 -32.75 13.09 3.94
N GLY A 97 -32.49 14.30 4.45
CA GLY A 97 -33.34 15.48 4.15
C GLY A 97 -33.32 15.86 2.67
N VAL A 98 -32.17 15.75 1.98
CA VAL A 98 -32.11 16.00 0.53
C VAL A 98 -32.95 15.00 -0.25
N LEU A 99 -32.91 13.71 0.09
CA LEU A 99 -33.71 12.68 -0.55
C LEU A 99 -35.23 12.94 -0.35
N GLU A 100 -35.65 13.26 0.88
CA GLU A 100 -37.05 13.61 1.17
C GLU A 100 -37.55 14.83 0.38
N GLU A 101 -36.69 15.87 0.27
CA GLU A 101 -37.03 17.06 -0.52
C GLU A 101 -37.18 16.75 -2.02
N ARG A 102 -36.31 15.90 -2.55
CA ARG A 102 -36.33 15.46 -3.95
C ARG A 102 -37.53 14.60 -4.23
N GLU A 103 -37.85 13.66 -3.34
CA GLU A 103 -39.09 12.83 -3.44
C GLU A 103 -40.36 13.67 -3.44
N LYS A 104 -40.45 14.68 -2.55
CA LYS A 104 -41.60 15.63 -2.53
C LYS A 104 -41.77 16.42 -3.83
N LYS A 105 -40.66 16.60 -4.57
CA LYS A 105 -40.65 17.23 -5.91
C LYS A 105 -40.91 16.22 -7.04
N GLY A 106 -41.21 14.95 -6.71
CA GLY A 106 -41.44 13.88 -7.68
C GLY A 106 -40.18 13.36 -8.36
N ILE A 107 -39.00 13.69 -7.86
CA ILE A 107 -37.74 13.18 -8.38
C ILE A 107 -37.48 11.81 -7.76
N LYS A 108 -37.21 10.82 -8.60
CA LYS A 108 -36.89 9.46 -8.19
C LYS A 108 -35.43 9.19 -8.44
N ASP A 109 -34.64 9.19 -7.39
CA ASP A 109 -33.20 8.93 -7.44
C ASP A 109 -32.89 7.45 -7.59
N GLU A 110 -31.84 7.11 -8.34
CA GLU A 110 -31.36 5.75 -8.49
C GLU A 110 -30.71 5.26 -7.17
N VAL A 111 -31.20 4.14 -6.63
CA VAL A 111 -30.69 3.58 -5.37
C VAL A 111 -29.27 3.03 -5.53
N GLY A 112 -28.97 2.41 -6.66
CA GLY A 112 -27.69 1.75 -6.92
C GLY A 112 -27.56 0.38 -6.25
N LYS A 113 -26.42 -0.27 -6.44
CA LYS A 113 -26.14 -1.59 -5.87
C LYS A 113 -25.85 -1.51 -4.37
N GLU A 114 -26.22 -2.55 -3.64
CA GLU A 114 -25.75 -2.78 -2.27
C GLU A 114 -24.33 -3.37 -2.30
N ALA A 115 -23.61 -3.23 -1.18
CA ALA A 115 -22.32 -3.87 -1.04
C ALA A 115 -22.45 -5.39 -1.02
N SER A 116 -21.58 -6.07 -1.74
CA SER A 116 -21.45 -7.52 -1.64
C SER A 116 -20.96 -7.92 -0.23
N PRO A 117 -21.32 -9.11 0.26
CA PRO A 117 -20.69 -9.65 1.47
C PRO A 117 -19.18 -9.69 1.34
N LEU A 118 -18.48 -9.37 2.42
CA LEU A 118 -17.02 -9.49 2.45
C LEU A 118 -16.60 -10.96 2.22
N PRO A 119 -15.41 -11.22 1.66
CA PRO A 119 -14.94 -12.57 1.36
C PRO A 119 -14.98 -13.48 2.58
N ALA A 120 -15.68 -14.62 2.45
CA ALA A 120 -15.74 -15.61 3.52
C ALA A 120 -14.36 -16.23 3.79
N GLY A 121 -14.06 -16.54 5.04
CA GLY A 121 -12.82 -17.21 5.44
C GLY A 121 -11.62 -16.30 5.68
N LYS A 122 -11.78 -14.97 5.53
CA LYS A 122 -10.76 -13.98 5.91
C LYS A 122 -11.27 -13.11 7.04
N SER A 123 -10.43 -12.83 8.02
CA SER A 123 -10.70 -11.78 9.00
C SER A 123 -10.60 -10.39 8.36
N SER A 124 -11.27 -9.38 8.94
CA SER A 124 -11.13 -7.98 8.48
C SER A 124 -9.68 -7.50 8.49
N VAL A 125 -8.85 -7.99 9.44
CA VAL A 125 -7.41 -7.65 9.49
C VAL A 125 -6.65 -8.21 8.30
N GLU A 126 -6.88 -9.46 7.93
CA GLU A 126 -6.24 -10.10 6.78
C GLU A 126 -6.65 -9.42 5.48
N LEU A 127 -7.95 -9.25 5.26
CA LEU A 127 -8.49 -8.56 4.09
C LEU A 127 -7.94 -7.13 3.98
N GLY A 128 -7.97 -6.38 5.08
CA GLY A 128 -7.50 -5.00 5.11
C GLY A 128 -5.98 -4.87 4.94
N THR A 129 -5.20 -5.84 5.41
CA THR A 129 -3.76 -5.89 5.16
C THR A 129 -3.47 -6.09 3.67
N GLU A 130 -4.18 -6.99 3.01
CA GLU A 130 -4.06 -7.21 1.57
C GLU A 130 -4.44 -5.97 0.76
N ILE A 131 -5.58 -5.35 1.08
CA ILE A 131 -6.06 -4.14 0.40
C ILE A 131 -5.07 -2.99 0.62
N GLN A 132 -4.66 -2.71 1.86
CA GLN A 132 -3.70 -1.66 2.17
C GLN A 132 -2.37 -1.85 1.43
N THR A 133 -1.85 -3.08 1.42
CA THR A 133 -0.62 -3.43 0.71
C THR A 133 -0.77 -3.22 -0.80
N SER A 134 -1.88 -3.66 -1.39
CA SER A 134 -2.18 -3.48 -2.81
C SER A 134 -2.26 -1.99 -3.19
N LEU A 135 -2.99 -1.19 -2.41
CA LEU A 135 -3.13 0.25 -2.62
C LEU A 135 -1.80 1.00 -2.54
N ARG A 136 -0.85 0.48 -1.79
CA ARG A 136 0.51 1.02 -1.69
C ARG A 136 1.51 0.40 -2.69
N GLY A 137 1.02 -0.15 -3.78
CA GLY A 137 1.88 -0.72 -4.83
C GLY A 137 2.58 -2.01 -4.42
N GLY A 138 1.99 -2.79 -3.51
CA GLY A 138 2.55 -4.06 -3.03
C GLY A 138 3.51 -3.92 -1.82
N VAL A 139 3.64 -2.72 -1.25
CA VAL A 139 4.52 -2.46 -0.10
C VAL A 139 3.72 -2.50 1.20
N PRO A 140 4.00 -3.45 2.11
CA PRO A 140 3.35 -3.49 3.41
C PRO A 140 3.61 -2.21 4.22
N VAL A 141 2.60 -1.74 4.93
CA VAL A 141 2.73 -0.57 5.80
C VAL A 141 3.40 -0.96 7.10
N SER A 142 4.47 -0.26 7.43
CA SER A 142 5.20 -0.37 8.69
C SER A 142 5.73 1.01 9.09
N GLY A 143 6.14 1.16 10.34
CA GLY A 143 6.79 2.39 10.80
C GLY A 143 6.67 2.61 12.30
N PRO A 144 7.41 3.61 12.83
CA PRO A 144 7.51 3.86 14.27
C PRO A 144 6.14 4.13 14.93
N VAL A 145 5.22 4.81 14.23
CA VAL A 145 3.88 5.13 14.75
C VAL A 145 3.09 3.85 15.05
N TYR A 146 3.17 2.86 14.16
CA TYR A 146 2.45 1.58 14.31
C TYR A 146 3.08 0.69 15.38
N THR A 147 4.40 0.76 15.54
CA THR A 147 5.11 0.08 16.63
C THR A 147 4.82 0.73 17.99
N PHE A 148 4.75 2.07 18.03
CA PHE A 148 4.46 2.81 19.24
C PHE A 148 3.01 2.62 19.72
N ALA A 149 2.06 2.58 18.78
CA ALA A 149 0.63 2.43 19.05
C ALA A 149 0.02 1.30 18.20
N PRO A 150 0.25 0.01 18.52
CA PRO A 150 -0.18 -1.13 17.70
C PRO A 150 -1.69 -1.20 17.48
N ALA A 151 -2.49 -0.64 18.41
CA ALA A 151 -3.93 -0.57 18.26
C ALA A 151 -4.37 0.21 17.03
N ILE A 152 -3.67 1.31 16.68
CA ILE A 152 -4.02 2.11 15.50
C ILE A 152 -3.72 1.35 14.20
N ASP A 153 -2.64 0.57 14.15
CA ASP A 153 -2.33 -0.29 13.01
C ASP A 153 -3.44 -1.33 12.78
N ARG A 154 -3.88 -1.98 13.87
CA ARG A 154 -4.97 -2.95 13.81
C ARG A 154 -6.28 -2.30 13.33
N PHE A 155 -6.63 -1.11 13.84
CA PHE A 155 -7.86 -0.42 13.43
C PHE A 155 -7.79 0.05 11.97
N LEU A 156 -6.66 0.54 11.52
CA LEU A 156 -6.47 0.88 10.10
C LEU A 156 -6.65 -0.34 9.21
N LYS A 157 -5.98 -1.45 9.51
CA LYS A 157 -6.07 -2.68 8.72
C LYS A 157 -7.48 -3.28 8.80
N ALA A 158 -7.98 -3.57 10.00
CA ALA A 158 -9.27 -4.25 10.14
C ALA A 158 -10.41 -3.37 9.66
N HIS A 159 -10.47 -2.14 10.12
CA HIS A 159 -11.67 -1.34 9.99
C HIS A 159 -11.65 -0.44 8.76
N LEU A 160 -10.59 0.38 8.56
CA LEU A 160 -10.55 1.24 7.40
C LEU A 160 -10.39 0.42 6.11
N PHE A 161 -9.36 -0.40 6.02
CA PHE A 161 -9.09 -1.14 4.78
C PHE A 161 -9.92 -2.42 4.65
N GLY A 162 -10.19 -3.15 5.74
CA GLY A 162 -11.01 -4.35 5.74
C GLY A 162 -12.50 -4.06 5.60
N ASP A 163 -13.11 -3.39 6.59
CA ASP A 163 -14.56 -3.24 6.64
C ASP A 163 -15.07 -2.16 5.68
N ILE A 164 -14.32 -1.05 5.45
CA ILE A 164 -14.78 0.07 4.60
C ILE A 164 -14.27 -0.11 3.17
N PHE A 165 -12.96 -0.19 2.95
CA PHE A 165 -12.40 -0.32 1.60
C PHE A 165 -12.67 -1.68 0.97
N GLY A 166 -12.93 -2.72 1.78
CA GLY A 166 -13.36 -4.03 1.30
C GLY A 166 -14.76 -4.05 0.64
N ARG A 167 -15.56 -3.01 0.83
CA ARG A 167 -16.91 -2.89 0.24
C ARG A 167 -16.81 -2.42 -1.21
N ASP A 168 -17.52 -3.07 -2.11
CA ASP A 168 -17.39 -2.94 -3.57
C ASP A 168 -18.35 -1.93 -4.23
N VAL A 169 -19.07 -1.10 -3.45
CA VAL A 169 -19.96 -0.07 -3.99
C VAL A 169 -19.20 1.02 -4.71
N LEU A 170 -18.05 1.44 -4.17
CA LEU A 170 -17.14 2.39 -4.80
C LEU A 170 -15.85 1.70 -5.25
N SER A 171 -15.32 2.10 -6.39
CA SER A 171 -13.98 1.71 -6.81
C SER A 171 -12.92 2.31 -5.89
N PHE A 172 -11.73 1.71 -5.82
CA PHE A 172 -10.61 2.30 -5.07
C PHE A 172 -10.25 3.70 -5.58
N LYS A 173 -10.32 3.92 -6.88
CA LYS A 173 -10.15 5.25 -7.49
C LYS A 173 -11.14 6.27 -6.92
N SER A 174 -12.43 5.93 -6.86
CA SER A 174 -13.48 6.80 -6.30
C SER A 174 -13.27 7.05 -4.80
N ARG A 175 -12.83 6.03 -4.06
CA ARG A 175 -12.50 6.16 -2.65
C ARG A 175 -11.32 7.11 -2.42
N GLU A 176 -10.30 7.07 -3.28
CA GLU A 176 -9.16 8.00 -3.19
C GLU A 176 -9.55 9.43 -3.59
N ILE A 177 -10.42 9.64 -4.57
CA ILE A 177 -10.98 10.97 -4.86
C ILE A 177 -11.64 11.54 -3.61
N ALA A 178 -12.48 10.76 -2.91
CA ALA A 178 -13.13 11.18 -1.67
C ALA A 178 -12.12 11.47 -0.56
N THR A 179 -11.15 10.58 -0.34
CA THR A 179 -10.13 10.73 0.71
C THR A 179 -9.24 11.95 0.48
N ILE A 180 -8.70 12.12 -0.74
CA ILE A 180 -7.86 13.26 -1.10
C ILE A 180 -8.64 14.57 -0.89
N SER A 181 -9.90 14.63 -1.32
CA SER A 181 -10.74 15.80 -1.18
C SER A 181 -11.03 16.16 0.27
N ALA A 182 -11.26 15.16 1.12
CA ALA A 182 -11.46 15.35 2.55
C ALA A 182 -10.18 15.84 3.24
N LEU A 183 -9.04 15.20 2.98
CA LEU A 183 -7.75 15.54 3.59
C LEU A 183 -7.28 16.94 3.16
N ALA A 184 -7.50 17.32 1.91
CA ALA A 184 -7.18 18.67 1.40
C ALA A 184 -7.96 19.76 2.12
N ASN A 185 -9.15 19.43 2.65
CA ASN A 185 -10.05 20.36 3.33
C ASN A 185 -9.97 20.32 4.87
N MET A 186 -8.94 19.67 5.40
CA MET A 186 -8.64 19.62 6.83
C MET A 186 -7.19 20.05 7.10
N GLU A 187 -6.99 20.88 8.11
CA GLU A 187 -5.65 21.39 8.47
C GLU A 187 -4.79 20.32 9.16
N GLY A 188 -3.47 20.42 8.96
CA GLY A 188 -2.49 19.57 9.66
C GLY A 188 -2.34 18.15 9.11
N LEU A 189 -2.92 17.82 7.94
CA LEU A 189 -2.96 16.47 7.37
C LEU A 189 -2.13 16.32 6.08
N ASN A 190 -1.14 17.18 5.84
CA ASN A 190 -0.39 17.18 4.58
C ASN A 190 0.41 15.91 4.33
N SER A 191 0.91 15.23 5.38
CA SER A 191 1.59 13.95 5.24
C SER A 191 0.64 12.84 4.80
N GLN A 192 -0.58 12.81 5.33
CA GLN A 192 -1.62 11.88 4.91
C GLN A 192 -2.10 12.21 3.50
N LEU A 193 -2.31 13.49 3.19
CA LEU A 193 -2.69 13.94 1.86
C LEU A 193 -1.66 13.52 0.80
N GLN A 194 -0.36 13.68 1.08
CA GLN A 194 0.71 13.22 0.19
C GLN A 194 0.66 11.70 -0.01
N ALA A 195 0.51 10.92 1.06
CA ALA A 195 0.39 9.47 0.98
C ALA A 195 -0.83 9.04 0.13
N HIS A 196 -1.95 9.76 0.24
CA HIS A 196 -3.15 9.46 -0.55
C HIS A 196 -3.05 9.92 -2.00
N PHE A 197 -2.27 10.95 -2.34
CA PHE A 197 -1.90 11.20 -3.74
C PHE A 197 -1.12 10.02 -4.33
N ASP A 198 -0.16 9.44 -3.59
CA ASP A 198 0.59 8.26 -4.04
C ASP A 198 -0.31 7.04 -4.22
N ILE A 199 -1.22 6.79 -3.28
CA ILE A 199 -2.23 5.73 -3.41
C ILE A 199 -3.16 6.02 -4.60
N GLY A 200 -3.55 7.25 -4.81
CA GLY A 200 -4.37 7.68 -5.95
C GLY A 200 -3.72 7.29 -7.29
N PHE A 201 -2.42 7.54 -7.46
CA PHE A 201 -1.68 7.06 -8.63
C PHE A 201 -1.72 5.53 -8.77
N ASN A 202 -1.56 4.81 -7.66
CA ASN A 202 -1.60 3.35 -7.67
C ASN A 202 -2.99 2.79 -7.98
N THR A 203 -4.06 3.56 -7.72
CA THR A 203 -5.45 3.20 -8.07
C THR A 203 -5.86 3.64 -9.49
N GLY A 204 -4.93 4.24 -10.24
CA GLY A 204 -5.13 4.66 -11.63
C GLY A 204 -5.63 6.09 -11.82
N LEU A 205 -5.52 6.95 -10.79
CA LEU A 205 -5.67 8.39 -11.00
C LEU A 205 -4.47 8.94 -11.77
N THR A 206 -4.73 9.66 -12.84
CA THR A 206 -3.68 10.36 -13.58
C THR A 206 -3.36 11.73 -12.93
N GLU A 207 -2.20 12.30 -13.25
CA GLU A 207 -1.86 13.66 -12.83
C GLU A 207 -2.92 14.68 -13.31
N ALA A 208 -3.41 14.53 -14.55
CA ALA A 208 -4.45 15.39 -15.09
C ALA A 208 -5.74 15.31 -14.27
N GLN A 209 -6.15 14.11 -13.82
CA GLN A 209 -7.30 13.94 -12.96
C GLN A 209 -7.10 14.53 -11.56
N MET A 210 -5.90 14.41 -10.97
CA MET A 210 -5.59 15.04 -9.69
C MET A 210 -5.59 16.57 -9.79
N ARG A 211 -5.06 17.15 -10.88
CA ARG A 211 -5.15 18.57 -11.15
C ARG A 211 -6.60 19.01 -11.38
N SER A 212 -7.41 18.18 -12.05
CA SER A 212 -8.85 18.41 -12.19
C SER A 212 -9.56 18.42 -10.83
N LEU A 213 -9.23 17.48 -9.92
CA LEU A 213 -9.72 17.49 -8.54
C LEU A 213 -9.40 18.80 -7.84
N ILE A 214 -8.16 19.27 -7.91
CA ILE A 214 -7.71 20.54 -7.32
C ILE A 214 -8.46 21.73 -7.93
N SER A 215 -8.70 21.73 -9.25
CA SER A 215 -9.52 22.77 -9.91
C SER A 215 -10.97 22.77 -9.40
N VAL A 216 -11.56 21.61 -9.10
CA VAL A 216 -12.89 21.54 -8.46
C VAL A 216 -12.84 22.11 -7.04
N LEU A 217 -11.80 21.77 -6.25
CA LEU A 217 -11.61 22.36 -4.92
C LEU A 217 -11.51 23.87 -4.99
N GLU A 218 -10.71 24.42 -5.92
CA GLU A 218 -10.55 25.86 -6.09
C GLU A 218 -11.88 26.58 -6.39
N LYS A 219 -12.65 26.02 -7.33
CA LYS A 219 -13.91 26.64 -7.80
C LYS A 219 -15.07 26.49 -6.82
N ARG A 220 -15.11 25.39 -6.09
CA ARG A 220 -16.28 24.97 -5.32
C ARG A 220 -16.09 25.02 -3.81
N VAL A 221 -14.86 24.87 -3.34
CA VAL A 221 -14.55 24.77 -1.90
C VAL A 221 -13.83 26.04 -1.43
N GLY A 222 -12.60 26.24 -1.87
CA GLY A 222 -11.82 27.43 -1.53
C GLY A 222 -10.43 27.41 -2.13
N LYS A 223 -9.89 28.61 -2.37
CA LYS A 223 -8.54 28.76 -2.92
C LYS A 223 -7.45 28.24 -1.98
N LYS A 224 -7.64 28.41 -0.65
CA LYS A 224 -6.67 27.97 0.36
C LYS A 224 -6.47 26.46 0.30
N GLU A 225 -7.55 25.70 0.24
CA GLU A 225 -7.58 24.24 0.18
C GLU A 225 -6.96 23.73 -1.13
N ALA A 226 -7.26 24.41 -2.24
CA ALA A 226 -6.71 24.09 -3.54
C ALA A 226 -5.20 24.38 -3.62
N ASP A 227 -4.74 25.53 -3.12
CA ASP A 227 -3.32 25.90 -3.08
C ASP A 227 -2.52 24.88 -2.25
N ASN A 228 -3.03 24.50 -1.06
CA ASN A 228 -2.42 23.47 -0.22
C ASN A 228 -2.35 22.12 -0.94
N ALA A 229 -3.45 21.68 -1.55
CA ALA A 229 -3.47 20.41 -2.29
C ALA A 229 -2.50 20.43 -3.47
N ASN A 230 -2.38 21.55 -4.18
CA ASN A 230 -1.45 21.69 -5.30
C ASN A 230 0.03 21.64 -4.84
N GLU A 231 0.36 22.27 -3.71
CA GLU A 231 1.69 22.16 -3.11
C GLU A 231 2.04 20.71 -2.74
N VAL A 232 1.10 20.02 -2.09
CA VAL A 232 1.32 18.62 -1.66
C VAL A 232 1.39 17.68 -2.86
N LEU A 233 0.57 17.88 -3.91
CA LEU A 233 0.67 17.13 -5.17
C LEU A 233 2.05 17.35 -5.82
N GLY A 234 2.56 18.58 -5.83
CA GLY A 234 3.90 18.86 -6.33
C GLY A 234 5.00 18.06 -5.61
N LYS A 235 4.89 17.91 -4.29
CA LYS A 235 5.80 17.08 -3.50
C LYS A 235 5.68 15.58 -3.85
N ALA A 236 4.47 15.06 -4.00
CA ALA A 236 4.23 13.68 -4.41
C ALA A 236 4.80 13.40 -5.82
N LEU A 237 4.56 14.29 -6.77
CA LEU A 237 5.11 14.17 -8.13
C LEU A 237 6.64 14.21 -8.15
N SER A 238 7.25 15.13 -7.39
CA SER A 238 8.71 15.22 -7.29
C SER A 238 9.33 13.95 -6.68
N ALA A 239 8.70 13.38 -5.65
CA ALA A 239 9.14 12.13 -5.06
C ALA A 239 9.05 10.96 -6.06
N ARG A 240 7.98 10.88 -6.85
CA ARG A 240 7.79 9.85 -7.89
C ARG A 240 8.74 10.01 -9.07
N GLN A 241 9.12 11.24 -9.44
CA GLN A 241 10.12 11.51 -10.49
C GLN A 241 11.54 11.19 -10.04
N ALA A 242 11.81 11.28 -8.73
CA ALA A 242 13.08 10.86 -8.13
C ALA A 242 13.17 9.31 -8.00
N GLU A 243 12.03 8.60 -8.04
CA GLU A 243 12.01 7.15 -8.21
C GLU A 243 12.08 6.82 -9.72
N PRO A 244 13.07 6.06 -10.21
CA PRO A 244 13.11 5.66 -11.61
C PRO A 244 11.83 4.88 -11.95
N ALA A 245 11.12 5.32 -13.01
CA ALA A 245 9.91 4.69 -13.51
C ALA A 245 10.13 3.18 -13.70
N PRO A 246 9.14 2.31 -13.35
CA PRO A 246 9.22 0.91 -13.72
C PRO A 246 9.18 0.81 -15.25
N GLY A 247 10.35 0.59 -15.84
CA GLY A 247 10.48 0.39 -17.28
C GLY A 247 9.73 -0.87 -17.72
N PRO A 248 9.26 -0.93 -18.99
CA PRO A 248 8.59 -2.11 -19.50
C PRO A 248 9.53 -3.31 -19.40
N VAL A 249 8.98 -4.43 -18.91
CA VAL A 249 9.68 -5.71 -18.80
C VAL A 249 10.20 -6.11 -20.19
N ARG A 250 11.46 -5.81 -20.49
CA ARG A 250 12.20 -6.37 -21.59
C ARG A 250 12.98 -7.57 -21.08
N HIS A 251 12.60 -8.73 -21.59
CA HIS A 251 13.48 -9.90 -21.56
C HIS A 251 14.68 -9.62 -22.44
N GLU A 252 15.81 -9.23 -21.88
CA GLU A 252 17.08 -9.24 -22.58
C GLU A 252 18.06 -10.21 -21.90
N LYS A 253 18.64 -11.04 -22.76
CA LYS A 253 19.69 -12.00 -22.43
C LYS A 253 20.92 -11.27 -21.88
N THR A 254 21.38 -11.76 -20.75
CA THR A 254 22.64 -11.36 -20.09
C THR A 254 23.85 -11.61 -20.99
N THR A 255 24.57 -10.55 -21.34
CA THR A 255 26.00 -10.61 -21.64
C THR A 255 26.73 -9.72 -20.65
N SER A 256 27.66 -10.33 -19.97
CA SER A 256 28.53 -9.71 -18.96
C SER A 256 29.48 -8.71 -19.61
N VAL A 257 29.52 -7.47 -19.10
CA VAL A 257 30.63 -6.56 -19.30
C VAL A 257 30.97 -5.90 -17.96
N GLY A 258 32.28 -5.83 -17.71
CA GLY A 258 32.90 -5.54 -16.44
C GLY A 258 32.55 -4.16 -15.84
N ALA A 259 32.64 -4.16 -14.52
CA ALA A 259 32.40 -3.03 -13.64
C ALA A 259 33.58 -2.04 -13.66
N THR A 260 33.27 -0.75 -13.75
CA THR A 260 34.08 0.32 -13.16
C THR A 260 33.27 0.97 -12.03
N ASP A 261 33.91 1.03 -10.90
CA ASP A 261 33.47 1.53 -9.61
C ASP A 261 33.26 3.05 -9.66
N ASP A 262 32.08 3.52 -9.22
CA ASP A 262 31.82 4.76 -8.49
C ASP A 262 30.29 4.99 -8.37
N SER A 263 29.62 4.27 -7.45
CA SER A 263 28.24 4.64 -7.09
C SER A 263 28.10 4.81 -5.57
N HIS A 264 28.16 6.06 -5.12
CA HIS A 264 27.78 6.46 -3.76
C HIS A 264 26.22 6.61 -3.63
N GLY A 265 25.46 5.86 -4.44
CA GLY A 265 24.01 5.92 -4.48
C GLY A 265 23.31 4.92 -3.55
N ILE A 266 22.07 5.21 -3.15
CA ILE A 266 21.21 4.27 -2.41
C ILE A 266 20.89 3.07 -3.30
N ILE A 267 21.20 1.85 -2.83
CA ILE A 267 20.88 0.61 -3.52
C ILE A 267 19.61 0.02 -2.95
N ILE A 268 18.60 -0.19 -3.80
CA ILE A 268 17.34 -0.82 -3.44
C ILE A 268 17.27 -2.23 -4.04
N THR A 269 17.33 -3.26 -3.20
CA THR A 269 17.05 -4.63 -3.59
C THR A 269 15.56 -4.89 -3.45
N ARG A 270 14.87 -5.01 -4.57
CA ARG A 270 13.40 -5.21 -4.57
C ARG A 270 13.03 -6.61 -4.11
N SER A 271 11.91 -6.74 -3.39
CA SER A 271 11.36 -8.04 -3.00
C SER A 271 11.11 -8.89 -4.25
N GLY A 272 11.54 -10.16 -4.20
CA GLY A 272 11.42 -11.09 -5.33
C GLY A 272 12.46 -10.89 -6.45
N SER A 273 13.37 -9.91 -6.35
CA SER A 273 14.44 -9.71 -7.36
C SER A 273 15.60 -10.70 -7.21
N GLN A 274 15.72 -11.35 -6.05
CA GLN A 274 16.71 -12.39 -5.78
C GLN A 274 16.05 -13.75 -5.89
N PRO A 275 16.70 -14.75 -6.53
CA PRO A 275 16.12 -16.09 -6.63
C PRO A 275 16.07 -16.76 -5.26
N SER A 276 14.94 -17.38 -4.94
CA SER A 276 14.79 -18.24 -3.77
C SER A 276 15.63 -19.50 -3.93
N THR A 277 16.23 -19.97 -2.85
CA THR A 277 16.99 -21.21 -2.82
C THR A 277 16.43 -22.17 -1.78
N LYS A 278 16.53 -23.47 -2.06
CA LYS A 278 16.27 -24.49 -1.05
C LYS A 278 17.41 -24.53 -0.06
N GLY A 279 17.13 -24.56 1.23
CA GLY A 279 18.15 -24.73 2.27
C GLY A 279 18.94 -26.03 2.01
N PRO A 280 20.31 -25.97 1.96
CA PRO A 280 21.11 -27.16 1.73
C PRO A 280 20.88 -28.23 2.80
N ALA A 281 20.74 -29.50 2.37
CA ALA A 281 20.47 -30.60 3.27
C ALA A 281 21.57 -30.84 4.31
N ASP A 282 22.78 -30.35 4.07
CA ASP A 282 23.89 -30.42 5.04
C ASP A 282 23.65 -29.54 6.27
N TYR A 283 22.94 -28.43 6.10
CA TYR A 283 22.73 -27.41 7.15
C TYR A 283 21.29 -27.36 7.70
N PHE A 284 20.36 -28.04 7.02
CA PHE A 284 18.96 -28.04 7.42
C PHE A 284 18.38 -29.46 7.48
N THR A 285 17.48 -29.67 8.41
CA THR A 285 16.60 -30.84 8.49
C THR A 285 15.21 -30.41 8.11
N GLY A 286 14.51 -31.19 7.28
CA GLY A 286 13.20 -30.81 6.73
C GLY A 286 13.25 -29.88 5.53
N SER A 287 12.14 -29.24 5.21
CA SER A 287 12.04 -28.32 4.07
C SER A 287 12.21 -26.87 4.52
N VAL A 288 13.22 -26.22 3.95
CA VAL A 288 13.55 -24.81 4.24
C VAL A 288 13.76 -24.05 2.94
N ARG A 289 13.20 -22.85 2.85
CA ARG A 289 13.42 -21.90 1.76
C ARG A 289 14.20 -20.70 2.30
N VAL A 290 15.20 -20.28 1.55
CA VAL A 290 16.03 -19.11 1.85
C VAL A 290 15.90 -18.11 0.72
N ASP A 291 15.40 -16.92 1.05
CA ASP A 291 15.23 -15.79 0.14
C ASP A 291 16.25 -14.70 0.54
N PRO A 292 17.36 -14.51 -0.20
CA PRO A 292 18.33 -13.46 0.10
C PRO A 292 17.67 -12.09 0.07
N LEU A 293 17.94 -11.23 1.07
CA LEU A 293 17.46 -9.86 1.12
C LEU A 293 18.53 -8.87 0.68
N PHE A 294 19.69 -8.96 1.29
CA PHE A 294 20.86 -8.12 0.97
C PHE A 294 22.16 -8.83 1.31
N LYS A 295 23.19 -8.49 0.57
CA LYS A 295 24.58 -8.99 0.81
C LYS A 295 25.38 -7.91 1.51
N ALA A 296 26.43 -8.34 2.20
CA ALA A 296 27.38 -7.41 2.77
C ALA A 296 28.06 -6.59 1.65
N GLN A 297 28.14 -5.28 1.86
CA GLN A 297 28.79 -4.32 0.96
C GLN A 297 29.78 -3.49 1.78
N ALA A 298 31.04 -3.55 1.41
CA ALA A 298 32.11 -2.82 2.13
C ALA A 298 31.76 -1.31 2.21
N PRO A 299 31.98 -0.64 3.37
CA PRO A 299 32.59 -1.18 4.59
C PRO A 299 31.64 -1.99 5.51
N SER A 300 30.34 -2.07 5.19
CA SER A 300 29.38 -2.88 5.96
C SER A 300 29.65 -4.38 5.74
N ARG A 301 29.58 -5.14 6.84
CA ARG A 301 29.71 -6.60 6.82
C ARG A 301 28.39 -7.31 7.01
N THR A 302 27.29 -6.54 7.13
CA THR A 302 25.96 -7.06 7.44
C THR A 302 25.32 -7.67 6.20
N SER A 303 24.73 -8.85 6.37
CA SER A 303 23.91 -9.55 5.37
C SER A 303 22.61 -10.02 5.99
N GLY A 304 21.60 -10.26 5.16
CA GLY A 304 20.29 -10.73 5.63
C GLY A 304 19.58 -11.61 4.62
N ALA A 305 18.76 -12.51 5.16
CA ALA A 305 17.88 -13.39 4.38
C ALA A 305 16.55 -13.60 5.10
N ASN A 306 15.49 -13.78 4.33
CA ASN A 306 14.23 -14.30 4.83
C ASN A 306 14.26 -15.82 4.74
N VAL A 307 14.03 -16.51 5.86
CA VAL A 307 14.14 -17.97 5.93
C VAL A 307 12.81 -18.54 6.39
N THR A 308 12.21 -19.38 5.54
CA THR A 308 10.94 -20.05 5.80
C THR A 308 11.19 -21.53 6.08
N PHE A 309 10.74 -21.99 7.23
CA PHE A 309 10.80 -23.36 7.70
C PHE A 309 9.40 -23.98 7.65
N GLU A 310 9.26 -25.13 6.99
CA GLU A 310 8.05 -25.95 7.11
C GLU A 310 7.96 -26.57 8.51
N PRO A 311 6.76 -27.05 8.96
CA PRO A 311 6.60 -27.66 10.26
C PRO A 311 7.66 -28.73 10.55
N GLY A 312 8.33 -28.62 11.70
CA GLY A 312 9.40 -29.54 12.12
C GLY A 312 10.77 -29.31 11.48
N ALA A 313 10.86 -28.44 10.47
CA ALA A 313 12.14 -28.10 9.85
C ALA A 313 13.01 -27.22 10.77
N ARG A 314 14.33 -27.43 10.73
CA ARG A 314 15.28 -26.78 11.62
C ARG A 314 16.67 -26.67 11.02
N THR A 315 17.49 -25.76 11.55
CA THR A 315 18.93 -25.68 11.25
C THR A 315 19.72 -26.81 11.91
N ALA A 316 20.91 -27.09 11.42
CA ALA A 316 21.95 -27.74 12.22
C ALA A 316 22.37 -26.82 13.39
N TRP A 317 23.11 -27.35 14.35
CA TRP A 317 23.85 -26.54 15.31
C TRP A 317 24.85 -25.66 14.58
N HIS A 318 24.94 -24.39 14.98
CA HIS A 318 25.84 -23.41 14.34
C HIS A 318 26.12 -22.24 15.28
N GLN A 319 27.07 -21.41 14.88
CA GLN A 319 27.41 -20.16 15.56
C GLN A 319 27.76 -19.06 14.56
N HIS A 320 27.72 -17.81 15.00
CA HIS A 320 28.06 -16.65 14.22
C HIS A 320 29.22 -15.85 14.85
N PRO A 321 30.23 -15.38 14.07
CA PRO A 321 31.41 -14.68 14.60
C PRO A 321 31.01 -13.34 15.30
N PHE A 322 29.97 -12.65 14.87
CA PHE A 322 29.50 -11.39 15.44
C PHE A 322 28.08 -11.49 16.01
N GLY A 323 27.57 -12.70 16.19
CA GLY A 323 26.19 -12.94 16.62
C GLY A 323 25.18 -12.87 15.48
N GLN A 324 23.92 -13.09 15.82
CA GLN A 324 22.81 -13.08 14.86
C GLN A 324 21.56 -12.43 15.49
N ILE A 325 20.81 -11.70 14.68
CA ILE A 325 19.47 -11.25 15.01
C ILE A 325 18.47 -12.06 14.18
N LEU A 326 17.44 -12.61 14.84
CA LEU A 326 16.28 -13.18 14.17
C LEU A 326 15.08 -12.30 14.47
N VAL A 327 14.34 -11.93 13.42
CA VAL A 327 13.04 -11.26 13.54
C VAL A 327 11.99 -12.21 13.01
N VAL A 328 11.17 -12.79 13.88
CA VAL A 328 10.13 -13.73 13.46
C VAL A 328 8.99 -12.96 12.79
N THR A 329 8.77 -13.22 11.51
CA THR A 329 7.79 -12.47 10.70
C THR A 329 6.47 -13.22 10.51
N ALA A 330 6.46 -14.55 10.66
CA ALA A 330 5.24 -15.36 10.57
C ALA A 330 5.40 -16.71 11.30
N GLY A 331 4.28 -17.25 11.79
CA GLY A 331 4.22 -18.56 12.41
C GLY A 331 4.84 -18.65 13.78
N SER A 332 5.25 -19.86 14.18
CA SER A 332 5.91 -20.13 15.45
C SER A 332 7.04 -21.12 15.29
N GLY A 333 8.06 -20.97 16.13
CA GLY A 333 9.25 -21.79 16.07
C GLY A 333 9.87 -22.04 17.42
N ARG A 334 11.06 -22.60 17.37
CA ARG A 334 11.86 -22.97 18.53
C ARG A 334 13.29 -22.55 18.32
N ILE A 335 13.94 -22.18 19.40
CA ILE A 335 15.37 -21.90 19.46
C ILE A 335 15.99 -22.53 20.70
N GLN A 336 17.22 -22.95 20.61
CA GLN A 336 17.96 -23.47 21.76
C GLN A 336 19.43 -23.09 21.68
N GLN A 337 19.95 -22.56 22.76
CA GLN A 337 21.40 -22.48 23.00
C GLN A 337 21.89 -23.83 23.49
N TRP A 338 23.10 -24.23 23.09
CA TRP A 338 23.72 -25.49 23.54
C TRP A 338 23.76 -25.58 25.06
N GLY A 339 23.18 -26.65 25.59
CA GLY A 339 23.07 -26.89 27.03
C GLY A 339 21.97 -26.12 27.76
N GLY A 340 21.26 -25.23 27.04
CA GLY A 340 20.12 -24.49 27.59
C GLY A 340 18.75 -25.13 27.30
N PRO A 341 17.67 -24.55 27.79
CA PRO A 341 16.32 -24.96 27.47
C PRO A 341 15.96 -24.66 26.02
N ILE A 342 14.94 -25.34 25.50
CA ILE A 342 14.27 -24.94 24.25
C ILE A 342 13.28 -23.82 24.58
N GLU A 343 13.43 -22.70 23.89
CA GLU A 343 12.51 -21.57 24.00
C GLU A 343 11.58 -21.54 22.77
N GLU A 344 10.30 -21.28 22.99
CA GLU A 344 9.34 -21.05 21.91
C GLU A 344 9.41 -19.58 21.47
N ILE A 345 9.45 -19.36 20.16
CA ILE A 345 9.47 -18.04 19.55
C ILE A 345 8.32 -17.91 18.54
N GLY A 346 7.68 -16.75 18.49
CA GLY A 346 6.52 -16.49 17.65
C GLY A 346 6.60 -15.19 16.88
N GLN A 347 5.63 -14.97 16.02
CA GLN A 347 5.55 -13.75 15.20
C GLN A 347 5.64 -12.48 16.04
N GLY A 348 6.57 -11.61 15.69
CA GLY A 348 6.89 -10.35 16.38
C GLY A 348 8.07 -10.46 17.34
N ASP A 349 8.54 -11.67 17.68
CA ASP A 349 9.68 -11.83 18.54
C ASP A 349 10.97 -11.45 17.82
N VAL A 350 11.87 -10.81 18.58
CA VAL A 350 13.25 -10.50 18.15
C VAL A 350 14.21 -11.24 19.07
N VAL A 351 15.00 -12.12 18.48
CA VAL A 351 16.01 -12.90 19.20
C VAL A 351 17.40 -12.37 18.91
N TRP A 352 18.15 -12.03 19.95
CA TRP A 352 19.56 -11.73 19.85
C TRP A 352 20.38 -12.93 20.31
N ILE A 353 21.23 -13.43 19.41
CA ILE A 353 22.17 -14.53 19.68
C ILE A 353 23.57 -13.95 19.72
N PRO A 354 24.26 -13.96 20.89
CA PRO A 354 25.58 -13.37 21.02
C PRO A 354 26.64 -14.06 20.16
N PRO A 355 27.79 -13.40 19.88
CA PRO A 355 28.90 -13.97 19.15
C PRO A 355 29.38 -15.29 19.74
N GLY A 356 29.65 -16.28 18.88
CA GLY A 356 30.20 -17.59 19.28
C GLY A 356 29.27 -18.50 20.05
N VAL A 357 28.01 -18.10 20.28
CA VAL A 357 27.00 -18.95 20.94
C VAL A 357 26.56 -20.04 19.98
N LYS A 358 26.85 -21.30 20.33
CA LYS A 358 26.33 -22.48 19.61
C LYS A 358 24.84 -22.62 19.86
N HIS A 359 24.05 -22.61 18.79
CA HIS A 359 22.59 -22.66 18.85
C HIS A 359 21.99 -23.34 17.62
N TRP A 360 20.70 -23.65 17.70
CA TRP A 360 19.84 -23.97 16.55
C TRP A 360 18.52 -23.25 16.66
N HIS A 361 17.83 -23.08 15.52
CA HIS A 361 16.46 -22.59 15.46
C HIS A 361 15.70 -23.27 14.31
N GLY A 362 14.35 -23.25 14.39
CA GLY A 362 13.50 -23.85 13.38
C GLY A 362 12.03 -23.69 13.70
N ALA A 363 11.17 -24.24 12.85
CA ALA A 363 9.73 -24.21 13.02
C ALA A 363 9.27 -25.06 14.22
N ALA A 364 8.08 -24.78 14.74
CA ALA A 364 7.39 -25.68 15.67
C ALA A 364 7.00 -26.99 14.97
N ALA A 365 6.65 -28.01 15.73
CA ALA A 365 6.37 -29.34 15.18
C ALA A 365 5.20 -29.38 14.20
N THR A 366 4.19 -28.52 14.40
CA THR A 366 2.94 -28.51 13.64
C THR A 366 2.69 -27.19 12.90
N THR A 367 3.52 -26.19 13.10
CA THR A 367 3.37 -24.84 12.53
C THR A 367 4.68 -24.40 11.90
N GLY A 368 4.64 -23.92 10.67
CA GLY A 368 5.81 -23.33 10.01
C GLY A 368 6.24 -22.03 10.66
N MET A 369 7.47 -21.60 10.41
CA MET A 369 8.02 -20.34 10.87
C MET A 369 8.75 -19.62 9.74
N THR A 370 8.56 -18.33 9.65
CA THR A 370 9.39 -17.45 8.82
C THR A 370 10.04 -16.37 9.68
N HIS A 371 11.33 -16.16 9.48
CA HIS A 371 12.05 -15.07 10.14
C HIS A 371 13.03 -14.39 9.18
N ILE A 372 13.38 -13.15 9.47
CA ILE A 372 14.53 -12.48 8.88
C ILE A 372 15.74 -12.80 9.75
N ALA A 373 16.79 -13.36 9.14
CA ALA A 373 18.09 -13.56 9.75
C ALA A 373 19.02 -12.44 9.33
N ILE A 374 19.64 -11.75 10.29
CA ILE A 374 20.61 -10.67 10.07
C ILE A 374 21.88 -11.01 10.82
N GLN A 375 23.01 -11.03 10.11
CA GLN A 375 24.32 -11.33 10.68
C GLN A 375 25.43 -10.59 9.93
N GLU A 376 26.56 -10.40 10.61
CA GLU A 376 27.78 -9.90 10.00
C GLU A 376 28.69 -11.05 9.58
N GLN A 377 29.51 -10.79 8.58
CA GLN A 377 30.53 -11.74 8.09
C GLN A 377 31.95 -11.24 8.33
N ILE A 378 32.89 -12.17 8.51
CA ILE A 378 34.32 -11.93 8.50
C ILE A 378 34.95 -12.77 7.40
N GLU A 379 35.74 -12.15 6.55
CA GLU A 379 36.42 -12.82 5.41
C GLU A 379 35.44 -13.63 4.53
N GLY A 380 34.22 -13.11 4.36
CA GLY A 380 33.18 -13.78 3.57
C GLY A 380 32.43 -14.89 4.29
N LYS A 381 32.74 -15.18 5.56
CA LYS A 381 32.08 -16.22 6.36
C LYS A 381 31.18 -15.61 7.44
N ALA A 382 29.90 -15.95 7.40
CA ALA A 382 28.91 -15.48 8.35
C ALA A 382 28.50 -16.54 9.40
N VAL A 383 28.73 -17.83 9.12
CA VAL A 383 28.22 -18.97 9.90
C VAL A 383 29.29 -20.06 10.00
N ASP A 384 29.46 -20.62 11.17
CA ASP A 384 30.16 -21.87 11.42
C ASP A 384 29.13 -22.97 11.64
N TRP A 385 28.92 -23.82 10.63
CA TRP A 385 28.00 -24.95 10.70
C TRP A 385 28.63 -26.13 11.43
N MET A 386 27.81 -26.82 12.24
CA MET A 386 28.20 -27.95 13.06
C MET A 386 27.29 -29.16 12.79
N GLU A 387 27.19 -30.09 13.74
CA GLU A 387 26.37 -31.28 13.64
C GLU A 387 24.87 -30.97 13.53
N LYS A 388 24.10 -31.86 12.94
CA LYS A 388 22.66 -31.76 12.87
C LYS A 388 22.02 -31.91 14.26
N VAL A 389 20.92 -31.22 14.47
CA VAL A 389 20.05 -31.42 15.62
C VAL A 389 19.27 -32.73 15.42
N SER A 390 19.43 -33.69 16.34
CA SER A 390 18.69 -34.96 16.27
C SER A 390 17.19 -34.75 16.57
N ASP A 391 16.36 -35.73 16.22
CA ASP A 391 14.94 -35.67 16.54
C ASP A 391 14.71 -35.69 18.06
N GLU A 392 15.51 -36.42 18.81
CA GLU A 392 15.44 -36.44 20.29
C GLU A 392 15.79 -35.04 20.86
N GLN A 393 16.81 -34.37 20.35
CA GLN A 393 17.17 -33.01 20.77
C GLN A 393 16.05 -32.01 20.46
N TYR A 394 15.49 -32.11 19.26
CA TYR A 394 14.39 -31.24 18.85
C TYR A 394 13.10 -31.47 19.66
N GLU A 395 12.83 -32.70 20.09
CA GLU A 395 11.64 -33.07 20.86
C GLU A 395 11.78 -32.93 22.37
N ALA A 396 13.00 -32.76 22.90
CA ALA A 396 13.29 -32.71 24.32
C ALA A 396 12.49 -31.65 25.12
N GLY A 397 11.92 -30.62 24.44
CA GLY A 397 11.09 -29.58 25.07
C GLY A 397 9.61 -29.99 25.32
N LYS A 398 9.14 -31.13 24.86
CA LYS A 398 7.72 -31.53 24.99
C LYS A 398 7.26 -31.93 26.43
N GLY A 399 8.13 -31.89 27.42
CA GLY A 399 7.92 -32.45 28.75
C GLY A 399 7.59 -31.53 29.92
N ARG A 400 7.38 -30.22 29.72
CA ARG A 400 7.06 -29.30 30.84
C ARG A 400 5.92 -28.34 30.50
N ARG A 401 4.70 -28.84 30.41
CA ARG A 401 3.50 -28.10 30.79
C ARG A 401 2.92 -28.79 32.05
N GLN A 402 3.19 -28.20 33.21
CA GLN A 402 2.30 -28.32 34.38
C GLN A 402 1.52 -27.03 34.49
#